data_633da0644fd8be6432119232a018ba91
#
_entry.id   633da0644fd8be6432119232a018ba91
#
_cell.length_a   1.000
_cell.length_b   1.000
_cell.length_c   1.000
_cell.angle_alpha   90.00
_cell.angle_beta   90.00
_cell.angle_gamma   90.00
#
_symmetry.space_group_name_H-M   'P 1'
#
loop_
_entity.id
_entity.type
_entity.pdbx_description
1 polymer ?
#
loop_
_entity_poly.entity_id
_entity_poly.type
_entity_poly.pdbx_seq_one_letter_code
_entity_poly.pdbx_strand_id
1 'polypeptide(L)'
;AFGYYGMKFEPVNASGVAGAQGTVNYTWVIQNGGKQTTPVAQHNFAKDGTYSVTMYAVTKSTGCECSITKSVLMNRAAAKNLETVGVAVYPNPAVGQFNVALTETFGTDVNIVMTSMTGAVVKVVKTTNNGLIQVDASDLSEGVYMVRVLSGNKVATQKITLGH
;
A
#
# COMPACT_ATOMS: atom_id res chain seq x y z
N ALA A 1 -21.73 -12.41 -5.61
CA ALA A 1 -20.43 -12.49 -6.25
C ALA A 1 -19.40 -11.99 -5.24
N PHE A 2 -18.52 -12.85 -4.78
CA PHE A 2 -17.42 -12.45 -3.90
C PHE A 2 -16.36 -11.79 -4.79
N GLY A 3 -16.13 -10.49 -4.62
CA GLY A 3 -15.07 -9.76 -5.28
C GLY A 3 -13.72 -10.30 -4.78
N TYR A 4 -12.95 -10.89 -5.67
CA TYR A 4 -11.60 -11.33 -5.40
C TYR A 4 -10.68 -10.11 -5.52
N TYR A 5 -9.98 -9.76 -4.44
CA TYR A 5 -8.97 -8.71 -4.49
C TYR A 5 -7.61 -9.35 -4.78
N GLY A 6 -7.22 -9.31 -6.06
CA GLY A 6 -5.90 -9.76 -6.51
C GLY A 6 -4.85 -8.71 -6.25
N MET A 7 -3.74 -9.09 -5.60
CA MET A 7 -2.53 -8.28 -5.57
C MET A 7 -1.53 -8.80 -6.60
N LYS A 8 -0.89 -7.85 -7.29
CA LYS A 8 0.19 -8.09 -8.24
C LYS A 8 1.51 -7.71 -7.58
N PHE A 9 2.48 -8.60 -7.66
CA PHE A 9 3.83 -8.39 -7.15
C PHE A 9 4.80 -8.39 -8.31
N GLU A 10 5.54 -7.30 -8.45
CA GLU A 10 6.56 -7.11 -9.47
C GLU A 10 7.92 -6.83 -8.82
N PRO A 11 9.03 -7.32 -9.40
CA PRO A 11 10.36 -6.93 -8.95
C PRO A 11 10.60 -5.45 -9.32
N VAL A 12 10.68 -4.58 -8.32
CA VAL A 12 11.04 -3.17 -8.52
C VAL A 12 12.55 -3.06 -8.40
N ASN A 13 13.21 -2.63 -9.47
CA ASN A 13 14.67 -2.43 -9.56
C ASN A 13 15.52 -3.69 -9.26
N ALA A 14 15.63 -4.55 -10.24
CA ALA A 14 16.71 -5.52 -10.32
C ALA A 14 18.09 -4.85 -10.63
N SER A 15 18.21 -3.54 -10.43
CA SER A 15 19.42 -2.76 -10.67
C SER A 15 20.57 -3.05 -9.70
N GLY A 16 20.37 -3.87 -8.67
CA GLY A 16 21.46 -4.42 -7.85
C GLY A 16 22.25 -5.55 -8.54
N VAL A 17 21.74 -6.08 -9.64
CA VAL A 17 22.45 -7.05 -10.50
C VAL A 17 22.96 -6.31 -11.74
N ALA A 18 23.81 -5.31 -11.51
CA ALA A 18 24.52 -4.61 -12.56
C ALA A 18 25.39 -5.65 -13.33
N GLY A 19 25.04 -5.88 -14.60
CA GLY A 19 25.82 -6.72 -15.52
C GLY A 19 25.19 -8.06 -15.91
N ALA A 20 24.05 -8.45 -15.38
CA ALA A 20 23.36 -9.66 -15.81
C ALA A 20 22.44 -9.36 -17.00
N GLN A 21 22.98 -9.36 -18.19
CA GLN A 21 22.23 -9.62 -19.42
C GLN A 21 21.78 -11.10 -19.49
N GLY A 22 21.48 -11.70 -18.35
CA GLY A 22 21.04 -13.07 -18.22
C GLY A 22 19.60 -13.13 -17.73
N THR A 23 18.88 -14.14 -18.20
CA THR A 23 17.51 -14.40 -17.73
C THR A 23 17.52 -14.66 -16.22
N VAL A 24 16.78 -13.90 -15.47
CA VAL A 24 16.59 -14.09 -14.04
C VAL A 24 15.34 -14.95 -13.83
N ASN A 25 15.46 -16.02 -13.05
CA ASN A 25 14.33 -16.81 -12.61
C ASN A 25 13.82 -16.26 -11.29
N TYR A 26 12.53 -15.95 -11.26
CA TYR A 26 11.86 -15.49 -10.06
C TYR A 26 11.04 -16.63 -9.43
N THR A 27 11.10 -16.74 -8.12
CA THR A 27 10.23 -17.61 -7.34
C THR A 27 9.61 -16.80 -6.21
N TRP A 28 8.31 -16.76 -6.18
CA TRP A 28 7.54 -16.08 -5.15
C TRP A 28 6.95 -17.10 -4.19
N VAL A 29 7.13 -16.87 -2.89
CA VAL A 29 6.49 -17.63 -1.83
C VAL A 29 5.54 -16.68 -1.09
N ILE A 30 4.25 -16.93 -1.22
CA ILE A 30 3.19 -16.09 -0.64
C ILE A 30 2.57 -16.86 0.52
N GLN A 31 2.55 -16.28 1.70
CA GLN A 31 1.92 -16.88 2.86
C GLN A 31 0.45 -17.21 2.55
N ASN A 32 0.05 -18.48 2.72
CA ASN A 32 -1.26 -19.00 2.36
C ASN A 32 -1.61 -18.96 0.85
N GLY A 33 -0.65 -18.61 -0.02
CA GLY A 33 -0.85 -18.49 -1.47
C GLY A 33 0.02 -19.44 -2.30
N GLY A 34 0.89 -20.21 -1.63
CA GLY A 34 1.77 -21.17 -2.29
C GLY A 34 2.96 -20.52 -2.99
N LYS A 35 3.52 -21.25 -3.97
CA LYS A 35 4.74 -20.89 -4.71
C LYS A 35 4.39 -20.59 -6.17
N GLN A 36 4.94 -19.51 -6.72
CA GLN A 36 4.81 -19.13 -8.13
C GLN A 36 6.18 -18.87 -8.74
N THR A 37 6.40 -19.32 -9.97
CA THR A 37 7.69 -19.20 -10.68
C THR A 37 7.59 -18.30 -11.92
N THR A 38 6.81 -17.24 -11.82
CA THR A 38 6.56 -16.28 -12.89
C THR A 38 7.31 -14.97 -12.61
N PRO A 39 7.65 -14.17 -13.64
CA PRO A 39 8.25 -12.85 -13.43
C PRO A 39 7.40 -11.93 -12.57
N VAL A 40 6.09 -12.10 -12.63
CA VAL A 40 5.09 -11.38 -11.86
C VAL A 40 4.21 -12.38 -11.13
N ALA A 41 4.07 -12.23 -9.82
CA ALA A 41 3.16 -13.07 -9.04
C ALA A 41 1.82 -12.35 -8.82
N GLN A 42 0.75 -13.12 -8.77
CA GLN A 42 -0.59 -12.64 -8.44
C GLN A 42 -1.23 -13.54 -7.39
N HIS A 43 -1.82 -12.97 -6.38
CA HIS A 43 -2.52 -13.73 -5.36
C HIS A 43 -3.76 -13.01 -4.83
N ASN A 44 -4.82 -13.78 -4.61
CA ASN A 44 -6.07 -13.31 -4.03
C ASN A 44 -6.13 -13.73 -2.56
N PHE A 45 -6.04 -12.77 -1.66
CA PHE A 45 -6.13 -13.03 -0.23
C PHE A 45 -7.60 -13.19 0.20
N ALA A 46 -7.91 -14.30 0.85
CA ALA A 46 -9.27 -14.63 1.25
C ALA A 46 -9.75 -13.86 2.50
N LYS A 47 -8.82 -13.37 3.33
CA LYS A 47 -9.10 -12.66 4.58
C LYS A 47 -8.25 -11.40 4.70
N ASP A 48 -8.70 -10.46 5.52
CA ASP A 48 -7.88 -9.33 5.94
C ASP A 48 -6.78 -9.82 6.89
N GLY A 49 -5.63 -9.16 6.86
CA GLY A 49 -4.49 -9.52 7.68
C GLY A 49 -3.15 -9.11 7.06
N THR A 50 -2.09 -9.36 7.79
CA THR A 50 -0.73 -9.15 7.31
C THR A 50 -0.18 -10.48 6.80
N TYR A 51 0.34 -10.45 5.59
CA TYR A 51 0.89 -11.62 4.90
C TYR A 51 2.35 -11.38 4.54
N SER A 52 3.19 -12.41 4.67
CA SER A 52 4.56 -12.35 4.17
C SER A 52 4.61 -12.79 2.70
N VAL A 53 5.34 -12.04 1.90
CA VAL A 53 5.66 -12.37 0.51
C VAL A 53 7.16 -12.36 0.36
N THR A 54 7.73 -13.49 -0.02
CA THR A 54 9.17 -13.64 -0.28
C THR A 54 9.41 -13.86 -1.76
N MET A 55 10.29 -13.06 -2.34
CA MET A 55 10.78 -13.23 -3.70
C MET A 55 12.20 -13.78 -3.64
N TYR A 56 12.45 -14.84 -4.39
CA TYR A 56 13.78 -15.33 -4.71
C TYR A 56 14.09 -15.03 -6.17
N ALA A 57 15.28 -14.52 -6.43
CA ALA A 57 15.78 -14.26 -7.78
C ALA A 57 17.10 -15.01 -7.99
N VAL A 58 17.17 -15.82 -9.04
CA VAL A 58 18.36 -16.60 -9.40
C VAL A 58 18.77 -16.25 -10.83
N THR A 59 20.01 -15.82 -11.00
CA THR A 59 20.59 -15.59 -12.34
C THR A 59 21.02 -16.89 -12.97
N LYS A 60 20.54 -17.21 -14.18
CA LYS A 60 20.88 -18.45 -14.89
C LYS A 60 22.36 -18.55 -15.24
N SER A 61 23.02 -17.44 -15.53
CA SER A 61 24.40 -17.42 -15.99
C SER A 61 25.43 -17.66 -14.88
N THR A 62 25.14 -17.19 -13.65
CA THR A 62 26.10 -17.22 -12.54
C THR A 62 25.63 -18.07 -11.36
N GLY A 63 24.35 -18.46 -11.33
CA GLY A 63 23.74 -19.14 -10.20
C GLY A 63 23.62 -18.25 -8.96
N CYS A 64 23.89 -16.92 -9.06
CA CYS A 64 23.74 -16.02 -7.92
C CYS A 64 22.27 -15.96 -7.49
N GLU A 65 22.05 -16.14 -6.21
CA GLU A 65 20.73 -16.14 -5.59
C GLU A 65 20.59 -14.99 -4.61
N CYS A 66 19.45 -14.30 -4.63
CA CYS A 66 19.07 -13.33 -3.63
C CYS A 66 17.59 -13.50 -3.25
N SER A 67 17.24 -13.07 -2.05
CA SER A 67 15.86 -13.08 -1.60
C SER A 67 15.48 -11.82 -0.85
N ILE A 68 14.23 -11.44 -0.94
CA ILE A 68 13.64 -10.35 -0.20
C ILE A 68 12.26 -10.76 0.32
N THR A 69 12.00 -10.49 1.59
CA THR A 69 10.68 -10.70 2.21
C THR A 69 10.06 -9.36 2.55
N LYS A 70 8.81 -9.19 2.18
CA LYS A 70 8.00 -8.01 2.49
C LYS A 70 6.71 -8.43 3.19
N SER A 71 6.29 -7.65 4.17
CA SER A 71 4.96 -7.78 4.77
C SER A 71 3.96 -6.96 3.96
N VAL A 72 2.83 -7.57 3.63
CA VAL A 72 1.74 -6.95 2.88
C VAL A 72 0.50 -6.96 3.76
N LEU A 73 -0.04 -5.78 4.05
CA LEU A 73 -1.30 -5.64 4.77
C LEU A 73 -2.46 -5.69 3.78
N MET A 74 -3.29 -6.72 3.91
CA MET A 74 -4.55 -6.82 3.16
C MET A 74 -5.70 -6.25 4.00
N ASN A 75 -6.35 -5.23 3.47
CA ASN A 75 -7.54 -4.63 4.04
C ASN A 75 -8.58 -4.44 2.93
N ARG A 76 -9.58 -5.30 2.88
CA ARG A 76 -10.60 -5.31 1.83
C ARG A 76 -11.51 -4.09 1.84
N ALA A 77 -11.77 -3.55 3.01
CA ALA A 77 -12.56 -2.32 3.12
C ALA A 77 -11.79 -1.13 2.51
N ALA A 78 -10.47 -1.05 2.76
CA ALA A 78 -9.62 -0.04 2.15
C ALA A 78 -9.51 -0.21 0.63
N ALA A 79 -9.33 -1.46 0.14
CA ALA A 79 -9.29 -1.74 -1.29
C ALA A 79 -10.60 -1.36 -2.00
N LYS A 80 -11.75 -1.65 -1.39
CA LYS A 80 -13.06 -1.25 -1.94
C LYS A 80 -13.21 0.28 -1.99
N ASN A 81 -12.77 0.98 -0.96
CA ASN A 81 -12.79 2.44 -0.95
C ASN A 81 -11.90 3.02 -2.04
N LEU A 82 -10.72 2.44 -2.27
CA LEU A 82 -9.82 2.86 -3.34
C LEU A 82 -10.47 2.71 -4.72
N GLU A 83 -11.15 1.60 -4.99
CA GLU A 83 -11.85 1.38 -6.26
C GLU A 83 -13.03 2.35 -6.48
N THR A 84 -13.78 2.65 -5.41
CA THR A 84 -15.02 3.44 -5.51
C THR A 84 -14.78 4.94 -5.40
N VAL A 85 -13.91 5.37 -4.50
CA VAL A 85 -13.71 6.78 -4.14
C VAL A 85 -12.34 7.29 -4.61
N GLY A 86 -11.43 6.41 -5.00
CA GLY A 86 -10.06 6.73 -5.38
C GLY A 86 -9.13 7.03 -4.20
N VAL A 87 -9.62 6.89 -2.96
CA VAL A 87 -8.86 7.08 -1.72
C VAL A 87 -9.17 5.98 -0.72
N ALA A 88 -8.14 5.41 -0.12
CA ALA A 88 -8.27 4.51 1.01
C ALA A 88 -7.34 4.92 2.15
N VAL A 89 -7.84 4.81 3.39
CA VAL A 89 -7.08 5.13 4.62
C VAL A 89 -7.00 3.89 5.48
N TYR A 90 -5.79 3.44 5.81
CA TYR A 90 -5.56 2.22 6.59
C TYR A 90 -4.20 2.20 7.29
N PRO A 91 -4.04 1.44 8.41
CA PRO A 91 -5.10 0.71 9.11
C PRO A 91 -6.15 1.66 9.71
N ASN A 92 -7.33 1.15 9.99
CA ASN A 92 -8.35 1.89 10.71
C ASN A 92 -9.08 0.90 11.65
N PRO A 93 -8.86 0.94 12.96
CA PRO A 93 -8.08 1.93 13.70
C PRO A 93 -6.58 1.93 13.40
N ALA A 94 -5.96 3.10 13.57
CA ALA A 94 -4.53 3.29 13.41
C ALA A 94 -3.86 3.62 14.75
N VAL A 95 -2.60 3.23 14.90
CA VAL A 95 -1.75 3.53 16.06
C VAL A 95 -0.56 4.35 15.58
N GLY A 96 -0.52 5.62 15.94
CA GLY A 96 0.56 6.55 15.63
C GLY A 96 0.73 6.91 14.15
N GLN A 97 0.50 5.98 13.22
CA GLN A 97 0.70 6.21 11.79
C GLN A 97 -0.37 5.49 10.96
N PHE A 98 -0.67 6.05 9.79
CA PHE A 98 -1.57 5.42 8.81
C PHE A 98 -1.15 5.75 7.39
N ASN A 99 -1.67 4.98 6.44
CA ASN A 99 -1.44 5.15 5.03
C ASN A 99 -2.68 5.73 4.33
N VAL A 100 -2.43 6.64 3.41
CA VAL A 100 -3.41 7.15 2.46
C VAL A 100 -3.02 6.62 1.09
N ALA A 101 -3.78 5.66 0.58
CA ALA A 101 -3.61 5.16 -0.78
C ALA A 101 -4.47 5.97 -1.75
N LEU A 102 -3.91 6.35 -2.88
CA LEU A 102 -4.54 7.17 -3.90
C LEU A 102 -4.47 6.47 -5.25
N THR A 103 -5.53 6.59 -6.05
CA THR A 103 -5.50 6.21 -7.47
C THR A 103 -4.79 7.31 -8.29
N GLU A 104 -4.36 6.96 -9.51
CA GLU A 104 -3.77 7.90 -10.48
C GLU A 104 -4.73 9.04 -10.88
N THR A 105 -6.03 8.86 -10.59
CA THR A 105 -7.02 9.91 -10.85
C THR A 105 -6.85 11.15 -9.99
N PHE A 106 -6.15 11.04 -8.85
CA PHE A 106 -5.68 12.19 -8.09
C PHE A 106 -4.39 12.70 -8.74
N GLY A 107 -4.32 14.00 -9.01
CA GLY A 107 -3.15 14.63 -9.64
C GLY A 107 -1.88 14.52 -8.80
N THR A 108 -0.78 15.07 -9.30
CA THR A 108 0.54 14.99 -8.64
C THR A 108 0.59 15.71 -7.29
N ASP A 109 -0.02 16.90 -7.19
CA ASP A 109 -0.01 17.68 -5.96
C ASP A 109 -1.19 17.30 -5.08
N VAL A 110 -0.89 16.80 -3.90
CA VAL A 110 -1.89 16.31 -2.93
C VAL A 110 -1.76 17.07 -1.61
N ASN A 111 -2.89 17.49 -1.11
CA ASN A 111 -3.03 18.12 0.21
C ASN A 111 -3.96 17.26 1.07
N ILE A 112 -3.41 16.69 2.16
CA ILE A 112 -4.15 15.88 3.12
C ILE A 112 -4.42 16.75 4.34
N VAL A 113 -5.68 16.95 4.66
CA VAL A 113 -6.14 17.75 5.80
C VAL A 113 -6.86 16.84 6.77
N MET A 114 -6.38 16.78 8.00
CA MET A 114 -7.07 16.09 9.09
C MET A 114 -7.84 17.10 9.94
N THR A 115 -9.07 16.76 10.22
CA THR A 115 -9.94 17.56 11.12
C THR A 115 -10.49 16.68 12.24
N SER A 116 -10.60 17.28 13.43
CA SER A 116 -11.34 16.66 14.52
C SER A 116 -12.85 16.58 14.21
N MET A 117 -13.59 15.87 15.03
CA MET A 117 -15.06 15.81 14.91
C MET A 117 -15.75 17.15 15.17
N THR A 118 -15.05 18.10 15.79
CA THR A 118 -15.53 19.49 15.97
C THR A 118 -15.25 20.38 14.76
N GLY A 119 -14.57 19.85 13.73
CA GLY A 119 -14.19 20.58 12.51
C GLY A 119 -12.87 21.35 12.61
N ALA A 120 -12.17 21.30 13.75
CA ALA A 120 -10.86 21.94 13.89
C ALA A 120 -9.82 21.21 13.05
N VAL A 121 -9.02 21.94 12.26
CA VAL A 121 -7.89 21.37 11.52
C VAL A 121 -6.78 21.04 12.52
N VAL A 122 -6.39 19.77 12.58
CA VAL A 122 -5.36 19.27 13.50
C VAL A 122 -4.05 18.94 12.80
N LYS A 123 -4.10 18.62 11.50
CA LYS A 123 -2.89 18.31 10.70
C LYS A 123 -3.09 18.64 9.23
N VAL A 124 -2.03 19.11 8.58
CA VAL A 124 -1.99 19.32 7.12
C VAL A 124 -0.69 18.74 6.58
N VAL A 125 -0.81 17.86 5.58
CA VAL A 125 0.33 17.26 4.87
C VAL A 125 0.22 17.64 3.40
N LYS A 126 1.22 18.34 2.88
CA LYS A 126 1.36 18.65 1.44
C LYS A 126 2.44 17.75 0.87
N THR A 127 2.10 17.02 -0.18
CA THR A 127 3.01 16.02 -0.75
C THR A 127 2.68 15.74 -2.21
N THR A 128 3.52 14.91 -2.83
CA THR A 128 3.31 14.43 -4.20
C THR A 128 2.63 13.07 -4.18
N ASN A 129 1.68 12.85 -5.07
CA ASN A 129 1.02 11.56 -5.23
C ASN A 129 1.99 10.54 -5.85
N ASN A 130 2.38 9.57 -5.07
CA ASN A 130 3.15 8.39 -5.48
C ASN A 130 2.35 7.08 -5.27
N GLY A 131 1.03 7.19 -5.16
CA GLY A 131 0.10 6.09 -4.94
C GLY A 131 -0.12 5.74 -3.47
N LEU A 132 0.88 5.92 -2.60
CA LEU A 132 0.81 5.60 -1.19
C LEU A 132 1.54 6.66 -0.36
N ILE A 133 0.81 7.33 0.52
CA ILE A 133 1.34 8.38 1.39
C ILE A 133 1.20 7.93 2.84
N GLN A 134 2.31 7.86 3.56
CA GLN A 134 2.30 7.60 5.00
C GLN A 134 2.10 8.92 5.75
N VAL A 135 1.17 8.94 6.69
CA VAL A 135 0.87 10.08 7.55
C VAL A 135 1.20 9.71 8.99
N ASP A 136 2.10 10.46 9.59
CA ASP A 136 2.40 10.38 11.02
C ASP A 136 1.33 11.17 11.79
N ALA A 137 0.67 10.52 12.72
CA ALA A 137 -0.35 11.07 13.60
C ALA A 137 -0.04 10.77 15.08
N SER A 138 1.22 10.44 15.41
CA SER A 138 1.66 10.11 16.76
C SER A 138 1.54 11.28 17.75
N ASP A 139 1.49 12.51 17.23
CA ASP A 139 1.28 13.74 17.96
C ASP A 139 -0.20 14.05 18.25
N LEU A 140 -1.13 13.26 17.73
CA LEU A 140 -2.56 13.44 17.91
C LEU A 140 -3.10 12.51 19.00
N SER A 141 -4.10 13.01 19.75
CA SER A 141 -4.81 12.20 20.75
C SER A 141 -5.63 11.09 20.09
N GLU A 142 -5.93 10.05 20.87
CA GLU A 142 -6.93 9.06 20.49
C GLU A 142 -8.26 9.73 20.12
N GLY A 143 -8.92 9.17 19.14
CA GLY A 143 -10.21 9.71 18.73
C GLY A 143 -10.54 9.44 17.28
N VAL A 144 -11.65 10.03 16.86
CA VAL A 144 -12.14 9.96 15.49
C VAL A 144 -11.82 11.25 14.76
N TYR A 145 -11.24 11.09 13.57
CA TYR A 145 -10.84 12.21 12.70
C TYR A 145 -11.37 12.02 11.30
N MET A 146 -11.54 13.13 10.60
CA MET A 146 -11.82 13.14 9.17
C MET A 146 -10.53 13.44 8.40
N VAL A 147 -10.18 12.57 7.49
CA VAL A 147 -9.05 12.75 6.55
C VAL A 147 -9.62 13.20 5.22
N ARG A 148 -9.33 14.42 4.85
CA ARG A 148 -9.75 15.01 3.59
C ARG A 148 -8.54 15.13 2.66
N VAL A 149 -8.64 14.52 1.49
CA VAL A 149 -7.60 14.53 0.46
C VAL A 149 -8.06 15.44 -0.68
N LEU A 150 -7.23 16.41 -1.02
CA LEU A 150 -7.50 17.39 -2.07
C LEU A 150 -6.39 17.33 -3.12
N SER A 151 -6.76 17.33 -4.40
CA SER A 151 -5.82 17.46 -5.51
C SER A 151 -6.53 18.06 -6.72
N GLY A 152 -6.15 19.29 -7.09
CA GLY A 152 -6.86 20.05 -8.10
C GLY A 152 -8.35 20.20 -7.74
N ASN A 153 -9.22 19.75 -8.63
CA ASN A 153 -10.68 19.78 -8.44
C ASN A 153 -11.23 18.54 -7.71
N LYS A 154 -10.38 17.59 -7.33
CA LYS A 154 -10.81 16.36 -6.67
C LYS A 154 -10.70 16.49 -5.17
N VAL A 155 -11.74 16.01 -4.51
CA VAL A 155 -11.83 15.95 -3.05
C VAL A 155 -12.40 14.60 -2.66
N ALA A 156 -11.72 13.92 -1.75
CA ALA A 156 -12.25 12.74 -1.08
C ALA A 156 -12.12 12.90 0.43
N THR A 157 -13.03 12.30 1.16
CA THR A 157 -13.03 12.35 2.64
C THR A 157 -13.23 10.95 3.19
N GLN A 158 -12.40 10.57 4.13
CA GLN A 158 -12.46 9.29 4.84
C GLN A 158 -12.40 9.51 6.35
N LYS A 159 -13.08 8.67 7.10
CA LYS A 159 -13.02 8.65 8.55
C LYS A 159 -11.89 7.73 9.02
N ILE A 160 -11.11 8.17 10.00
CA ILE A 160 -10.12 7.36 10.68
C ILE A 160 -10.33 7.40 12.19
N THR A 161 -10.05 6.29 12.85
CA THR A 161 -9.97 6.20 14.30
C THR A 161 -8.51 6.05 14.69
N LEU A 162 -8.01 6.91 15.55
CA LEU A 162 -6.70 6.77 16.18
C LEU A 162 -6.87 6.12 17.55
N GLY A 163 -6.05 5.13 17.85
CA GLY A 163 -5.95 4.44 19.13
C GLY A 163 -4.50 4.29 19.56
N HIS A 164 -4.28 3.71 20.71
CA HIS A 164 -2.96 3.36 21.24
C HIS A 164 -2.70 1.87 21.17
#